data_ea52cf58bf75b0a05ba48b2f5ef7f1b6
#
_entry.id   ea52cf58bf75b0a05ba48b2f5ef7f1b6
#
_cell.length_a   1.000
_cell.length_b   1.000
_cell.length_c   1.000
_cell.angle_alpha   90.00
_cell.angle_beta   90.00
_cell.angle_gamma   90.00
#
_symmetry.space_group_name_H-M   'P 1'
#
loop_
_entity.id
_entity.type
_entity.pdbx_description
1 polymer ?
#
loop_
_entity_poly.entity_id
_entity_poly.type
_entity_poly.pdbx_seq_one_letter_code
_entity_poly.pdbx_strand_id
1 'polypeptide(L)' 'MRNRKRNTLQFGRVAMRYFPECNYKNALRHFRDEIVKTRGLLEALTEIGYTPNQRTLTLRQMKVIEDFLGEPD' A
#
# COMPACT_ATOMS: atom_id res chain seq x y z
N MET A 1 -24.11 -3.25 -10.03
CA MET A 1 -23.73 -3.16 -9.74
C MET A 1 -23.29 -2.71 -9.25
N ARG A 2 -22.90 -2.44 -9.17
CA ARG A 2 -22.46 -2.07 -8.73
C ARG A 2 -21.64 -1.60 -8.17
N ASN A 3 -21.23 -1.26 -7.96
CA ASN A 3 -20.44 -0.78 -7.61
C ASN A 3 -20.28 -0.20 -6.79
N ARG A 4 -20.11 -0.21 -6.34
CA ARG A 4 -19.96 0.32 -5.47
C ARG A 4 -18.98 0.91 -5.04
N LYS A 5 -18.85 1.67 -4.55
CA LYS A 5 -17.82 2.21 -4.19
C LYS A 5 -17.06 1.54 -3.29
N ARG A 6 -15.91 1.41 -3.43
CA ARG A 6 -15.18 0.75 -2.53
C ARG A 6 -14.29 1.64 -1.81
N ASN A 7 -14.04 1.44 -0.56
CA ASN A 7 -13.10 2.19 0.23
C ASN A 7 -11.79 1.46 0.29
N THR A 8 -11.42 0.87 -0.83
CA THR A 8 -10.18 0.12 -0.90
C THR A 8 -9.49 0.39 -2.22
N LEU A 9 -8.17 0.20 -2.22
CA LEU A 9 -7.35 0.33 -3.40
C LEU A 9 -6.57 -0.96 -3.57
N GLN A 10 -6.32 -1.35 -4.80
CA GLN A 10 -5.54 -2.55 -5.05
C GLN A 10 -4.10 -2.32 -4.66
N PHE A 11 -3.57 -3.26 -3.89
CA PHE A 11 -2.20 -3.16 -3.41
C PHE A 11 -1.22 -3.00 -4.57
N GLY A 12 -1.40 -3.80 -5.62
CA GLY A 12 -0.51 -3.74 -6.76
C GLY A 12 -0.55 -2.42 -7.49
N ARG A 13 -1.73 -1.81 -7.56
CA ARG A 13 -1.83 -0.51 -8.20
C ARG A 13 -1.09 0.55 -7.42
N VAL A 14 -1.20 0.50 -6.11
CA VAL A 14 -0.49 1.44 -5.27
C VAL A 14 1.01 1.23 -5.41
N ALA A 15 1.44 -0.03 -5.43
CA ALA A 15 2.85 -0.33 -5.62
C ALA A 15 3.38 0.26 -6.92
N MET A 16 2.60 0.16 -8.00
CA MET A 16 3.03 0.70 -9.27
C MET A 16 3.11 2.22 -9.25
N ARG A 17 2.31 2.86 -8.44
CA ARG A 17 2.37 4.31 -8.33
C ARG A 17 3.63 4.76 -7.61
N TYR A 18 4.09 3.98 -6.64
CA TYR A 18 5.33 4.33 -5.94
C TYR A 18 6.57 3.91 -6.72
N PHE A 19 6.45 2.87 -7.53
CA PHE A 19 7.59 2.35 -8.29
C PHE A 19 7.23 2.19 -9.76
N PRO A 20 6.97 3.30 -10.45
CA PRO A 20 6.49 3.21 -11.83
C PRO A 20 7.51 2.69 -12.83
N GLU A 21 8.79 2.72 -12.48
CA GLU A 21 9.82 2.19 -13.37
C GLU A 21 9.93 0.68 -13.31
N CYS A 22 9.32 0.05 -12.32
CA CYS A 22 9.43 -1.39 -12.15
C CYS A 22 8.29 -2.08 -12.86
N ASN A 23 8.51 -3.35 -13.23
CA ASN A 23 7.38 -4.13 -13.67
C ASN A 23 6.53 -4.47 -12.44
N TYR A 24 5.35 -5.03 -12.69
CA TYR A 24 4.38 -5.26 -11.63
C TYR A 24 4.95 -6.08 -10.49
N LYS A 25 5.62 -7.17 -10.83
CA LYS A 25 6.16 -8.07 -9.85
C LYS A 25 7.21 -7.41 -8.97
N ASN A 26 8.10 -6.66 -9.60
CA ASN A 26 9.14 -5.97 -8.85
C ASN A 26 8.57 -4.83 -8.04
N ALA A 27 7.57 -4.14 -8.55
CA ALA A 27 6.94 -3.07 -7.80
C ALA A 27 6.32 -3.60 -6.52
N LEU A 28 5.66 -4.76 -6.60
CA LEU A 28 5.08 -5.38 -5.41
C LEU A 28 6.14 -5.69 -4.38
N ARG A 29 7.25 -6.24 -4.83
CA ARG A 29 8.33 -6.60 -3.95
C ARG A 29 8.95 -5.38 -3.29
N HIS A 30 9.21 -4.36 -4.08
CA HIS A 30 9.80 -3.13 -3.55
C HIS A 30 8.88 -2.44 -2.57
N PHE A 31 7.59 -2.43 -2.88
CA PHE A 31 6.64 -1.77 -2.01
C PHE A 31 6.54 -2.47 -0.66
N ARG A 32 6.48 -3.80 -0.68
CA ARG A 32 6.45 -4.56 0.57
C ARG A 32 7.70 -4.34 1.38
N ASP A 33 8.82 -4.28 0.68
CA ASP A 33 10.09 -4.04 1.33
C ASP A 33 10.12 -2.68 2.01
N GLU A 34 9.59 -1.67 1.33
CA GLU A 34 9.53 -0.33 1.89
C GLU A 34 8.66 -0.28 3.14
N ILE A 35 7.55 -1.01 3.11
CA ILE A 35 6.66 -1.03 4.27
C ILE A 35 7.40 -1.61 5.48
N VAL A 36 8.16 -2.65 5.26
CA VAL A 36 8.89 -3.29 6.34
C VAL A 36 10.06 -2.44 6.81
N LYS A 37 10.76 -1.82 5.88
CA LYS A 37 11.95 -1.05 6.20
C LYS A 37 11.67 0.29 6.84
N THR A 38 10.54 0.88 6.53
CA THR A 38 10.22 2.19 7.06
C THR A 38 9.83 2.06 8.51
N ARG A 39 10.64 2.65 9.38
CA ARG A 39 10.43 2.48 10.80
C ARG A 39 9.05 2.95 11.24
N GLY A 40 8.35 2.10 11.93
CA GLY A 40 7.03 2.43 12.46
C GLY A 40 5.89 2.23 11.50
N LEU A 41 6.15 2.10 10.21
CA LEU A 41 5.08 2.00 9.24
C LEU A 41 4.33 0.68 9.37
N LEU A 42 5.06 -0.42 9.44
CA LEU A 42 4.40 -1.72 9.55
C LEU A 42 3.57 -1.81 10.82
N GLU A 43 4.09 -1.28 11.90
CA GLU A 43 3.36 -1.30 13.17
C GLU A 43 2.10 -0.47 13.09
N ALA A 44 2.19 0.71 12.51
CA ALA A 44 1.02 1.57 12.37
C ALA A 44 -0.04 0.91 11.50
N LEU A 45 0.39 0.26 10.42
CA LEU A 45 -0.55 -0.42 9.54
C LEU A 45 -1.19 -1.62 10.22
N THR A 46 -0.40 -2.38 10.98
CA THR A 46 -0.91 -3.55 11.66
C THR A 46 -2.00 -3.17 12.65
N GLU A 47 -1.84 -2.03 13.29
CA GLU A 47 -2.83 -1.58 14.24
C GLU A 47 -4.18 -1.29 13.61
N ILE A 48 -4.20 -1.01 12.32
CA ILE A 48 -5.46 -0.75 11.64
C ILE A 48 -5.82 -1.86 10.67
N GLY A 49 -5.34 -3.07 10.97
CA GLY A 49 -5.83 -4.25 10.31
C GLY A 49 -5.02 -4.73 9.11
N TYR A 50 -3.87 -4.16 8.90
CA TYR A 50 -3.04 -4.59 7.77
C TYR A 50 -2.44 -5.97 8.03
N THR A 51 -2.43 -6.81 7.01
CA THR A 51 -1.72 -8.08 7.04
C THR A 51 -0.86 -8.19 5.80
N PRO A 52 0.25 -8.94 5.87
CA PRO A 52 1.17 -9.02 4.73
C PRO A 52 0.56 -9.63 3.48
N ASN A 53 -0.51 -10.40 3.63
CA ASN A 53 -1.08 -11.10 2.49
C ASN A 53 -2.25 -10.39 1.85
N GLN A 54 -2.67 -9.26 2.41
CA GLN A 54 -3.85 -8.62 1.84
C GLN A 54 -3.56 -8.02 0.48
N ARG A 55 -4.55 -8.05 -0.37
CA ARG A 55 -4.40 -7.60 -1.75
C ARG A 55 -4.94 -6.21 -1.98
N THR A 56 -5.69 -5.69 -1.03
CA THR A 56 -6.23 -4.35 -1.14
C THR A 56 -5.85 -3.58 0.10
N LEU A 57 -5.82 -2.27 -0.05
CA LEU A 57 -5.54 -1.37 1.06
C LEU A 57 -6.77 -0.53 1.30
N THR A 58 -7.14 -0.36 2.56
CA THR A 58 -8.23 0.55 2.87
C THR A 58 -7.74 1.99 2.73
N LEU A 59 -8.68 2.90 2.67
CA LEU A 59 -8.30 4.32 2.60
C LEU A 59 -7.50 4.74 3.81
N ARG A 60 -7.86 4.21 4.97
CA ARG A 60 -7.13 4.52 6.18
C ARG A 60 -5.70 4.03 6.11
N GLN A 61 -5.52 2.80 5.62
CA GLN A 61 -4.17 2.26 5.45
C GLN A 61 -3.37 3.06 4.44
N MET A 62 -4.02 3.46 3.36
CA MET A 62 -3.34 4.27 2.36
C MET A 62 -2.88 5.59 2.93
N LYS A 63 -3.70 6.18 3.77
CA LYS A 63 -3.35 7.43 4.38
C LYS A 63 -2.12 7.31 5.27
N VAL A 64 -2.05 6.22 6.03
CA VAL A 64 -0.89 5.97 6.87
C VAL A 64 0.36 5.78 6.00
N ILE A 65 0.23 5.05 4.90
CA ILE A 65 1.35 4.86 4.00
C ILE A 65 1.84 6.20 3.46
N GLU A 66 0.91 7.05 3.06
CA GLU A 66 1.29 8.37 2.54
C GLU A 66 1.95 9.22 3.61
N ASP A 67 1.52 9.08 4.85
CA ASP A 67 2.12 9.84 5.93
C ASP A 67 3.58 9.46 6.14
N PHE A 68 3.91 8.21 5.93
CA PHE A 68 5.26 7.73 6.14
C PHE A 68 6.15 7.83 4.90
N LEU A 69 5.58 7.55 3.74
CA LEU A 69 6.36 7.49 2.49
C LEU A 69 6.18 8.71 1.61
N GLY A 70 5.21 9.54 1.90
CA GLY A 70 4.86 10.62 1.01
C GLY A 70 3.91 10.14 -0.07
N GLU A 71 3.40 11.08 -0.83
CA GLU A 71 2.45 10.71 -1.88
C GLU A 71 3.19 10.22 -3.10
N PRO A 72 2.63 9.20 -3.76
CA PRO A 72 3.23 8.77 -5.01
C PRO A 72 2.96 9.80 -6.09
N ASP A 73 3.83 9.89 -7.02
CA ASP A 73 3.67 10.88 -8.09
C ASP A 73 2.63 10.58 -9.10
#